data_aa8ad4e8615d6c0bfbbbb5e4481b60d8
#
_entry.id   aa8ad4e8615d6c0bfbbbb5e4481b60d8
#
_cell.length_a   1.000
_cell.length_b   1.000
_cell.length_c   1.000
_cell.angle_alpha   90.00
_cell.angle_beta   90.00
_cell.angle_gamma   90.00
#
_symmetry.space_group_name_H-M   'P 1'
#
loop_
_entity.id
_entity.type
_entity.pdbx_description
1 polymer ?
#
loop_
_entity_poly.entity_id
_entity_poly.type
_entity_poly.pdbx_seq_one_letter_code
_entity_poly.pdbx_strand_id
1 'polypeptide(L)'
;MKKLISLILVVLLLCMALPAMAEEDITGDWYLKTMKMGDQEYDAAAIGFAITMTLNADGTSSMSMPDSEEALVGTWALDGDKITVTINDEPVSGIVTDGAITLSQDGQDMIFTREAVEGITLAETKAAESAEEFYGDWTCLYVETESTLIDISVIGMGVPSVTISETGLEFFDEEDGALTLILKVNKLDAPVFAEGKLSVKAAADAANPDFTIDAELLEDGMLKMTLVASDSPMNLYFVPAEPAATGEG
;
A
#
# COMPACT_ATOMS: atom_id res chain seq x y z
N MET A 1 -40.26 39.69 -44.77
CA MET A 1 -40.05 38.22 -44.70
C MET A 1 -38.64 37.85 -44.98
N LYS A 2 -37.92 38.25 -46.03
CA LYS A 2 -36.52 37.86 -46.31
C LYS A 2 -35.54 38.23 -45.19
N LYS A 3 -35.70 39.39 -44.52
CA LYS A 3 -34.79 39.79 -43.41
C LYS A 3 -35.01 38.98 -42.12
N LEU A 4 -36.26 38.49 -41.89
CA LEU A 4 -36.53 37.64 -40.71
C LEU A 4 -35.97 36.23 -40.88
N ILE A 5 -36.04 35.68 -42.08
CA ILE A 5 -35.47 34.39 -42.41
C ILE A 5 -33.93 34.39 -42.29
N SER A 6 -33.29 35.50 -42.72
CA SER A 6 -31.85 35.68 -42.58
C SER A 6 -31.39 35.75 -41.11
N LEU A 7 -32.18 36.40 -40.25
CA LEU A 7 -31.87 36.49 -38.82
C LEU A 7 -32.02 35.14 -38.12
N ILE A 8 -33.04 34.36 -38.45
CA ILE A 8 -33.24 33.01 -37.90
C ILE A 8 -32.14 32.07 -38.36
N LEU A 9 -31.66 32.17 -39.59
CA LEU A 9 -30.57 31.37 -40.12
C LEU A 9 -29.23 31.66 -39.42
N VAL A 10 -28.96 32.95 -39.10
CA VAL A 10 -27.76 33.36 -38.35
C VAL A 10 -27.81 32.88 -36.92
N VAL A 11 -28.97 32.92 -36.26
CA VAL A 11 -29.14 32.40 -34.90
C VAL A 11 -28.98 30.87 -34.85
N LEU A 12 -29.51 30.14 -35.87
CA LEU A 12 -29.31 28.70 -35.97
C LEU A 12 -27.85 28.33 -36.24
N LEU A 13 -27.12 29.11 -37.04
CA LEU A 13 -25.68 28.90 -37.27
C LEU A 13 -24.84 29.24 -36.05
N LEU A 14 -25.23 30.22 -35.22
CA LEU A 14 -24.55 30.51 -33.95
C LEU A 14 -24.76 29.39 -32.90
N CYS A 15 -25.93 28.74 -32.92
CA CYS A 15 -26.18 27.60 -32.02
C CYS A 15 -25.38 26.33 -32.40
N MET A 16 -24.90 26.22 -33.65
CA MET A 16 -24.02 25.09 -34.06
C MET A 16 -22.54 25.38 -33.81
N ALA A 17 -22.19 26.58 -33.36
CA ALA A 17 -20.79 26.95 -33.05
C ALA A 17 -20.50 26.97 -31.54
N LEU A 18 -21.31 26.32 -30.73
CA LEU A 18 -20.82 25.89 -29.41
C LEU A 18 -19.71 24.88 -29.70
N PRO A 19 -18.46 25.15 -29.30
CA PRO A 19 -17.49 24.07 -29.28
C PRO A 19 -18.15 22.98 -28.44
N ALA A 20 -18.43 21.82 -29.04
CA ALA A 20 -18.49 20.60 -28.26
C ALA A 20 -17.17 20.61 -27.51
N MET A 21 -17.16 20.99 -26.24
CA MET A 21 -16.04 20.64 -25.37
C MET A 21 -15.94 19.14 -25.59
N ALA A 22 -14.86 18.71 -26.23
CA ALA A 22 -14.59 17.29 -26.38
C ALA A 22 -14.69 16.76 -24.95
N GLU A 23 -15.69 15.94 -24.67
CA GLU A 23 -15.73 15.18 -23.44
C GLU A 23 -14.38 14.49 -23.37
N GLU A 24 -13.63 14.79 -22.33
CA GLU A 24 -12.33 14.16 -22.13
C GLU A 24 -12.58 12.65 -22.14
N ASP A 25 -11.90 11.94 -23.03
CA ASP A 25 -12.02 10.48 -23.10
C ASP A 25 -11.42 9.89 -21.84
N ILE A 26 -12.29 9.55 -20.88
CA ILE A 26 -11.92 8.96 -19.61
C ILE A 26 -11.83 7.42 -19.65
N THR A 27 -12.03 6.80 -20.81
CA THR A 27 -11.90 5.35 -20.95
C THR A 27 -10.46 4.86 -20.76
N GLY A 28 -10.31 3.58 -20.38
CA GLY A 28 -9.03 2.94 -20.13
C GLY A 28 -8.69 2.84 -18.64
N ASP A 29 -7.41 2.61 -18.34
CA ASP A 29 -6.95 2.30 -17.00
C ASP A 29 -6.64 3.55 -16.17
N TRP A 30 -7.05 3.48 -14.91
CA TRP A 30 -6.84 4.47 -13.88
C TRP A 30 -6.27 3.78 -12.64
N TYR A 31 -5.23 4.34 -12.05
CA TYR A 31 -4.51 3.76 -10.92
C TYR A 31 -4.76 4.58 -9.67
N LEU A 32 -5.12 3.91 -8.59
CA LEU A 32 -5.30 4.56 -7.30
C LEU A 32 -3.95 5.10 -6.82
N LYS A 33 -3.83 6.41 -6.71
CA LYS A 33 -2.60 7.09 -6.26
C LYS A 33 -2.67 7.47 -4.79
N THR A 34 -3.82 7.97 -4.36
CA THR A 34 -3.98 8.55 -3.03
C THR A 34 -5.31 8.15 -2.43
N MET A 35 -5.31 7.82 -1.14
CA MET A 35 -6.50 7.70 -0.31
C MET A 35 -6.50 8.79 0.75
N LYS A 36 -7.65 9.47 0.90
CA LYS A 36 -7.87 10.43 1.99
C LYS A 36 -8.90 9.86 2.95
N MET A 37 -8.55 9.82 4.23
CA MET A 37 -9.42 9.42 5.33
C MET A 37 -9.47 10.54 6.36
N GLY A 38 -10.54 11.33 6.33
CA GLY A 38 -10.61 12.55 7.12
C GLY A 38 -9.57 13.58 6.67
N ASP A 39 -8.72 14.05 7.60
CA ASP A 39 -7.65 15.01 7.32
C ASP A 39 -6.31 14.35 6.92
N GLN A 40 -6.24 13.03 6.90
CA GLN A 40 -5.03 12.29 6.55
C GLN A 40 -5.06 11.84 5.09
N GLU A 41 -3.90 11.93 4.45
CA GLU A 41 -3.69 11.53 3.07
C GLU A 41 -2.59 10.45 3.02
N TYR A 42 -2.88 9.35 2.34
CA TYR A 42 -2.00 8.19 2.23
C TYR A 42 -1.66 7.94 0.76
N ASP A 43 -0.41 7.66 0.47
CA ASP A 43 -0.02 7.03 -0.80
C ASP A 43 -0.58 5.61 -0.83
N ALA A 44 -1.37 5.30 -1.86
CA ALA A 44 -2.07 4.02 -1.95
C ALA A 44 -1.11 2.83 -2.05
N ALA A 45 0.03 2.99 -2.75
CA ALA A 45 1.04 1.95 -2.85
C ALA A 45 1.71 1.69 -1.49
N ALA A 46 2.00 2.76 -0.74
CA ALA A 46 2.65 2.65 0.58
C ALA A 46 1.78 1.92 1.62
N ILE A 47 0.45 1.95 1.45
CA ILE A 47 -0.49 1.21 2.31
C ILE A 47 -1.00 -0.09 1.67
N GLY A 48 -0.37 -0.56 0.58
CA GLY A 48 -0.68 -1.83 -0.07
C GLY A 48 -1.95 -1.85 -0.93
N PHE A 49 -2.53 -0.67 -1.24
CA PHE A 49 -3.74 -0.55 -2.05
C PHE A 49 -3.42 -0.17 -3.51
N ALA A 50 -2.67 -1.00 -4.21
CA ALA A 50 -2.42 -0.83 -5.65
C ALA A 50 -3.65 -1.24 -6.48
N ILE A 51 -4.69 -0.40 -6.48
CA ILE A 51 -5.96 -0.67 -7.17
C ILE A 51 -5.90 -0.11 -8.59
N THR A 52 -6.31 -0.92 -9.57
CA THR A 52 -6.52 -0.47 -10.96
C THR A 52 -8.02 -0.48 -11.26
N MET A 53 -8.54 0.65 -11.73
CA MET A 53 -9.90 0.80 -12.23
C MET A 53 -9.85 0.96 -13.75
N THR A 54 -10.56 0.09 -14.48
CA THR A 54 -10.69 0.17 -15.95
C THR A 54 -12.10 0.66 -16.30
N LEU A 55 -12.19 1.71 -17.09
CA LEU A 55 -13.44 2.24 -17.63
C LEU A 55 -13.54 1.91 -19.12
N ASN A 56 -14.52 1.10 -19.51
CA ASN A 56 -14.70 0.67 -20.89
C ASN A 56 -15.65 1.60 -21.64
N ALA A 57 -15.43 1.74 -22.95
CA ALA A 57 -16.26 2.61 -23.83
C ALA A 57 -17.74 2.18 -23.93
N ASP A 58 -18.08 0.95 -23.52
CA ASP A 58 -19.44 0.43 -23.49
C ASP A 58 -20.18 0.75 -22.17
N GLY A 59 -19.55 1.53 -21.26
CA GLY A 59 -20.11 1.89 -19.96
C GLY A 59 -19.89 0.83 -18.88
N THR A 60 -19.17 -0.24 -19.16
CA THR A 60 -18.75 -1.20 -18.13
C THR A 60 -17.49 -0.74 -17.41
N SER A 61 -17.31 -1.16 -16.17
CA SER A 61 -16.10 -0.91 -15.38
C SER A 61 -15.60 -2.17 -14.72
N SER A 62 -14.33 -2.22 -14.40
CA SER A 62 -13.75 -3.23 -13.53
C SER A 62 -12.75 -2.60 -12.57
N MET A 63 -12.63 -3.21 -11.38
CA MET A 63 -11.64 -2.81 -10.37
C MET A 63 -10.87 -4.05 -9.93
N SER A 64 -9.55 -4.00 -10.04
CA SER A 64 -8.66 -5.09 -9.65
C SER A 64 -7.73 -4.65 -8.52
N MET A 65 -7.47 -5.57 -7.61
CA MET A 65 -6.50 -5.44 -6.53
C MET A 65 -5.38 -6.47 -6.74
N PRO A 66 -4.13 -6.19 -6.31
CA PRO A 66 -2.98 -7.06 -6.59
C PRO A 66 -3.20 -8.52 -6.17
N ASP A 67 -3.82 -8.74 -5.03
CA ASP A 67 -3.99 -10.07 -4.42
C ASP A 67 -5.35 -10.70 -4.68
N SER A 68 -6.18 -10.10 -5.56
CA SER A 68 -7.48 -10.63 -5.93
C SER A 68 -7.42 -11.32 -7.29
N GLU A 69 -7.71 -12.61 -7.32
CA GLU A 69 -7.80 -13.36 -8.59
C GLU A 69 -8.97 -12.90 -9.47
N GLU A 70 -9.99 -12.26 -8.87
CA GLU A 70 -11.18 -11.81 -9.58
C GLU A 70 -11.32 -10.29 -9.48
N ALA A 71 -11.44 -9.63 -10.65
CA ALA A 71 -11.76 -8.22 -10.70
C ALA A 71 -13.24 -8.00 -10.33
N LEU A 72 -13.51 -6.97 -9.54
CA LEU A 72 -14.87 -6.51 -9.29
C LEU A 72 -15.38 -5.85 -10.56
N VAL A 73 -16.51 -6.31 -11.08
CA VAL A 73 -17.12 -5.78 -12.30
C VAL A 73 -18.31 -4.89 -11.99
N GLY A 74 -18.52 -3.88 -12.83
CA GLY A 74 -19.56 -2.90 -12.61
C GLY A 74 -19.87 -2.09 -13.86
N THR A 75 -20.45 -0.93 -13.65
CA THR A 75 -20.78 0.04 -14.71
C THR A 75 -20.36 1.44 -14.30
N TRP A 76 -20.18 2.30 -15.28
CA TRP A 76 -19.92 3.71 -15.03
C TRP A 76 -20.74 4.62 -15.95
N ALA A 77 -20.96 5.83 -15.48
CA ALA A 77 -21.62 6.89 -16.24
C ALA A 77 -20.99 8.23 -15.92
N LEU A 78 -20.92 9.12 -16.93
CA LEU A 78 -20.41 10.47 -16.81
C LEU A 78 -21.52 11.46 -17.15
N ASP A 79 -21.69 12.51 -16.33
CA ASP A 79 -22.59 13.64 -16.56
C ASP A 79 -21.82 14.94 -16.31
N GLY A 80 -21.31 15.52 -17.38
CA GLY A 80 -20.38 16.65 -17.30
C GLY A 80 -19.04 16.21 -16.67
N ASP A 81 -18.72 16.76 -15.51
CA ASP A 81 -17.56 16.41 -14.69
C ASP A 81 -17.86 15.36 -13.60
N LYS A 82 -19.13 14.94 -13.48
CA LYS A 82 -19.55 13.99 -12.44
C LYS A 82 -19.53 12.57 -12.96
N ILE A 83 -18.73 11.73 -12.35
CA ILE A 83 -18.70 10.30 -12.62
C ILE A 83 -19.47 9.54 -11.52
N THR A 84 -20.17 8.49 -11.93
CA THR A 84 -20.73 7.48 -11.03
C THR A 84 -20.19 6.14 -11.46
N VAL A 85 -19.53 5.43 -10.56
CA VAL A 85 -19.07 4.05 -10.76
C VAL A 85 -19.91 3.16 -9.85
N THR A 86 -20.54 2.13 -10.41
CA THR A 86 -21.38 1.21 -9.65
C THR A 86 -20.73 -0.16 -9.64
N ILE A 87 -20.41 -0.67 -8.46
CA ILE A 87 -19.79 -1.99 -8.25
C ILE A 87 -20.68 -2.77 -7.27
N ASN A 88 -21.03 -4.00 -7.61
CA ASN A 88 -21.92 -4.83 -6.79
C ASN A 88 -23.26 -4.15 -6.44
N ASP A 89 -23.83 -3.38 -7.40
CA ASP A 89 -25.06 -2.58 -7.24
C ASP A 89 -24.92 -1.39 -6.25
N GLU A 90 -23.74 -1.09 -5.78
CA GLU A 90 -23.44 0.06 -4.93
C GLU A 90 -22.83 1.20 -5.76
N PRO A 91 -23.52 2.35 -5.91
CA PRO A 91 -23.00 3.49 -6.66
C PRO A 91 -22.03 4.31 -5.80
N VAL A 92 -20.86 4.58 -6.34
CA VAL A 92 -19.89 5.54 -5.80
C VAL A 92 -19.81 6.74 -6.72
N SER A 93 -20.02 7.93 -6.16
CA SER A 93 -19.99 9.18 -6.93
C SER A 93 -18.61 9.83 -6.85
N GLY A 94 -18.26 10.56 -7.92
CA GLY A 94 -16.99 11.25 -7.98
C GLY A 94 -16.97 12.41 -8.95
N ILE A 95 -15.80 13.00 -9.10
CA ILE A 95 -15.53 14.11 -10.00
C ILE A 95 -14.31 13.78 -10.86
N VAL A 96 -14.43 14.07 -12.15
CA VAL A 96 -13.33 14.03 -13.12
C VAL A 96 -12.75 15.43 -13.23
N THR A 97 -11.46 15.55 -13.02
CA THR A 97 -10.68 16.76 -13.24
C THR A 97 -9.53 16.45 -14.18
N ASP A 98 -8.80 17.48 -14.67
CA ASP A 98 -7.66 17.28 -15.57
C ASP A 98 -6.68 16.20 -15.05
N GLY A 99 -6.74 15.01 -15.65
CA GLY A 99 -5.85 13.91 -15.36
C GLY A 99 -6.13 13.11 -14.07
N ALA A 100 -7.27 13.35 -13.38
CA ALA A 100 -7.62 12.62 -12.17
C ALA A 100 -9.13 12.32 -12.07
N ILE A 101 -9.45 11.18 -11.43
CA ILE A 101 -10.80 10.84 -10.99
C ILE A 101 -10.77 10.75 -9.46
N THR A 102 -11.59 11.54 -8.79
CA THR A 102 -11.79 11.41 -7.34
C THR A 102 -13.13 10.74 -7.09
N LEU A 103 -13.13 9.55 -6.49
CA LEU A 103 -14.33 8.87 -6.01
C LEU A 103 -14.45 9.07 -4.51
N SER A 104 -15.65 9.45 -4.05
CA SER A 104 -15.91 9.73 -2.64
C SER A 104 -16.98 8.78 -2.09
N GLN A 105 -16.66 8.09 -0.98
CA GLN A 105 -17.59 7.21 -0.27
C GLN A 105 -17.33 7.27 1.23
N ASP A 106 -18.38 7.46 2.04
CA ASP A 106 -18.35 7.44 3.51
C ASP A 106 -17.28 8.35 4.17
N GLY A 107 -16.98 9.49 3.53
CA GLY A 107 -15.98 10.45 4.01
C GLY A 107 -14.54 10.06 3.67
N GLN A 108 -14.35 9.09 2.79
CA GLN A 108 -13.08 8.73 2.20
C GLN A 108 -13.05 9.16 0.73
N ASP A 109 -11.91 9.70 0.29
CA ASP A 109 -11.68 10.03 -1.11
C ASP A 109 -10.60 9.10 -1.67
N MET A 110 -10.90 8.52 -2.82
CA MET A 110 -9.98 7.72 -3.63
C MET A 110 -9.61 8.51 -4.88
N ILE A 111 -8.34 8.86 -5.03
CA ILE A 111 -7.85 9.65 -6.17
C ILE A 111 -7.11 8.74 -7.13
N PHE A 112 -7.67 8.59 -8.32
CA PHE A 112 -7.11 7.81 -9.41
C PHE A 112 -6.47 8.71 -10.44
N THR A 113 -5.34 8.28 -11.00
CA THR A 113 -4.60 8.96 -12.07
C THR A 113 -4.29 7.99 -13.21
N ARG A 114 -3.82 8.54 -14.36
CA ARG A 114 -3.36 7.72 -15.49
C ARG A 114 -1.95 7.15 -15.29
N GLU A 115 -1.24 7.64 -14.32
CA GLU A 115 0.10 7.19 -14.01
C GLU A 115 0.03 5.88 -13.22
N ALA A 116 0.60 4.81 -13.77
CA ALA A 116 0.63 3.53 -13.10
C ALA A 116 1.37 3.66 -11.76
N VAL A 117 0.78 3.08 -10.72
CA VAL A 117 1.38 3.02 -9.39
C VAL A 117 1.93 1.61 -9.22
N GLU A 118 3.24 1.51 -9.06
CA GLU A 118 3.89 0.24 -8.75
C GLU A 118 3.77 -0.01 -7.24
N GLY A 119 3.22 -1.17 -6.88
CA GLY A 119 3.21 -1.62 -5.49
C GLY A 119 4.64 -1.92 -5.00
N ILE A 120 4.77 -2.06 -3.68
CA ILE A 120 6.04 -2.45 -3.07
C ILE A 120 6.40 -3.87 -3.55
N THR A 121 7.57 -4.03 -4.17
CA THR A 121 8.08 -5.33 -4.62
C THR A 121 9.30 -5.69 -3.78
N LEU A 122 9.28 -6.86 -3.19
CA LEU A 122 10.38 -7.40 -2.41
C LEU A 122 11.26 -8.29 -3.30
N ALA A 123 12.57 -8.26 -3.03
CA ALA A 123 13.50 -9.21 -3.63
C ALA A 123 13.27 -10.64 -3.11
N GLU A 124 13.76 -11.63 -3.83
CA GLU A 124 13.72 -13.02 -3.38
C GLU A 124 14.65 -13.24 -2.17
N THR A 125 14.36 -14.29 -1.38
CA THR A 125 15.22 -14.69 -0.28
C THR A 125 16.49 -15.34 -0.80
N LYS A 126 17.63 -15.06 -0.15
CA LYS A 126 18.91 -15.75 -0.38
C LYS A 126 19.33 -16.53 0.85
N ALA A 127 19.96 -17.69 0.66
CA ALA A 127 20.58 -18.40 1.76
C ALA A 127 21.84 -17.66 2.22
N ALA A 128 21.91 -17.33 3.51
CA ALA A 128 23.12 -16.79 4.10
C ALA A 128 24.19 -17.89 4.25
N GLU A 129 25.46 -17.53 4.21
CA GLU A 129 26.58 -18.45 4.39
C GLU A 129 26.93 -18.64 5.88
N SER A 130 26.66 -17.63 6.70
CA SER A 130 26.96 -17.65 8.13
C SER A 130 25.98 -16.78 8.94
N ALA A 131 25.96 -16.97 10.26
CA ALA A 131 25.16 -16.18 11.19
C ALA A 131 25.58 -14.70 11.23
N GLU A 132 26.85 -14.42 10.98
CA GLU A 132 27.42 -13.08 11.03
C GLU A 132 26.81 -12.13 10.00
N GLU A 133 26.24 -12.67 8.90
CA GLU A 133 25.54 -11.85 7.91
C GLU A 133 24.26 -11.19 8.45
N PHE A 134 23.70 -11.73 9.53
CA PHE A 134 22.52 -11.18 10.20
C PHE A 134 22.87 -10.16 11.28
N TYR A 135 24.13 -10.12 11.76
CA TYR A 135 24.50 -9.31 12.90
C TYR A 135 24.54 -7.83 12.55
N GLY A 136 23.99 -7.02 13.42
CA GLY A 136 23.95 -5.57 13.28
C GLY A 136 22.61 -4.98 13.72
N ASP A 137 22.49 -3.70 13.43
CA ASP A 137 21.28 -2.92 13.71
C ASP A 137 20.43 -2.82 12.45
N TRP A 138 19.13 -3.06 12.59
CA TRP A 138 18.15 -3.10 11.51
C TRP A 138 16.96 -2.26 11.85
N THR A 139 16.45 -1.50 10.87
CA THR A 139 15.25 -0.66 11.00
C THR A 139 14.12 -1.23 10.15
N CYS A 140 12.93 -1.41 10.73
CA CYS A 140 11.78 -1.94 10.02
C CYS A 140 11.30 -0.93 8.98
N LEU A 141 11.05 -1.42 7.77
CA LEU A 141 10.55 -0.61 6.67
C LEU A 141 9.12 -1.02 6.30
N TYR A 142 8.86 -2.34 6.25
CA TYR A 142 7.56 -2.85 5.86
C TYR A 142 7.05 -3.91 6.85
N VAL A 143 5.73 -3.97 6.97
CA VAL A 143 5.00 -5.07 7.62
C VAL A 143 4.08 -5.74 6.59
N GLU A 144 4.05 -7.06 6.60
CA GLU A 144 3.14 -7.83 5.75
C GLU A 144 2.11 -8.54 6.63
N THR A 145 0.85 -8.25 6.37
CA THR A 145 -0.30 -8.86 7.04
C THR A 145 -1.27 -9.39 5.98
N GLU A 146 -1.63 -10.67 6.06
CA GLU A 146 -2.60 -11.30 5.13
C GLU A 146 -2.27 -11.05 3.64
N SER A 147 -0.98 -11.04 3.27
CA SER A 147 -0.45 -10.77 1.93
C SER A 147 -0.42 -9.28 1.52
N THR A 148 -0.80 -8.36 2.39
CA THR A 148 -0.68 -6.93 2.12
C THR A 148 0.59 -6.38 2.74
N LEU A 149 1.45 -5.79 1.90
CA LEU A 149 2.70 -5.17 2.31
C LEU A 149 2.49 -3.67 2.54
N ILE A 150 2.76 -3.20 3.74
CA ILE A 150 2.50 -1.83 4.18
C ILE A 150 3.80 -1.19 4.63
N ASP A 151 4.07 0.03 4.16
CA ASP A 151 5.15 0.86 4.70
C ASP A 151 4.80 1.27 6.14
N ILE A 152 5.69 0.95 7.09
CA ILE A 152 5.42 1.16 8.51
C ILE A 152 5.30 2.64 8.88
N SER A 153 5.96 3.52 8.12
CA SER A 153 5.94 4.97 8.37
C SER A 153 4.54 5.59 8.19
N VAL A 154 3.68 4.96 7.37
CA VAL A 154 2.33 5.48 7.08
C VAL A 154 1.28 5.04 8.09
N ILE A 155 1.51 3.99 8.87
CA ILE A 155 0.53 3.52 9.86
C ILE A 155 0.61 4.26 11.20
N GLY A 156 1.53 5.22 11.33
CA GLY A 156 1.62 6.05 12.53
C GLY A 156 2.01 5.31 13.81
N MET A 157 2.54 4.11 13.67
CA MET A 157 3.19 3.36 14.76
C MET A 157 4.67 3.74 14.79
N GLY A 158 5.28 3.65 15.96
CA GLY A 158 6.74 3.78 16.06
C GLY A 158 7.44 2.82 15.10
N VAL A 159 8.61 3.20 14.61
CA VAL A 159 9.39 2.38 13.68
C VAL A 159 10.19 1.35 14.47
N PRO A 160 9.81 0.06 14.46
CA PRO A 160 10.55 -0.96 15.18
C PRO A 160 11.97 -1.09 14.62
N SER A 161 12.94 -1.28 15.51
CA SER A 161 14.29 -1.65 15.16
C SER A 161 14.73 -2.89 15.92
N VAL A 162 15.70 -3.61 15.38
CA VAL A 162 16.25 -4.79 16.00
C VAL A 162 17.76 -4.79 15.90
N THR A 163 18.42 -5.09 17.02
CA THR A 163 19.85 -5.42 17.05
C THR A 163 19.98 -6.93 17.13
N ILE A 164 20.68 -7.52 16.17
CA ILE A 164 20.99 -8.96 16.14
C ILE A 164 22.46 -9.16 16.48
N SER A 165 22.73 -10.06 17.41
CA SER A 165 24.09 -10.41 17.85
C SER A 165 24.24 -11.91 18.05
N GLU A 166 25.47 -12.36 18.31
CA GLU A 166 25.78 -13.77 18.68
C GLU A 166 24.96 -14.25 19.89
N THR A 167 24.60 -13.34 20.79
CA THR A 167 23.96 -13.67 22.07
C THR A 167 22.45 -13.52 22.07
N GLY A 168 21.85 -12.88 21.05
CA GLY A 168 20.41 -12.68 21.02
C GLY A 168 19.93 -11.57 20.08
N LEU A 169 18.64 -11.33 20.16
CA LEU A 169 17.95 -10.25 19.49
C LEU A 169 17.45 -9.26 20.55
N GLU A 170 17.64 -7.97 20.28
CA GLU A 170 17.08 -6.88 21.08
C GLU A 170 16.20 -6.01 20.18
N PHE A 171 14.92 -5.90 20.54
CA PHE A 171 13.98 -5.07 19.80
C PHE A 171 13.81 -3.73 20.51
N PHE A 172 13.80 -2.68 19.70
CA PHE A 172 13.60 -1.30 20.15
C PHE A 172 12.40 -0.73 19.41
N ASP A 173 11.59 0.01 20.13
CA ASP A 173 10.49 0.80 19.59
C ASP A 173 10.58 2.19 20.21
N GLU A 174 10.48 3.24 19.42
CA GLU A 174 10.52 4.61 19.92
C GLU A 174 9.26 5.01 20.69
N GLU A 175 8.16 4.29 20.49
CA GLU A 175 6.91 4.47 21.25
C GLU A 175 6.38 3.11 21.71
N ASP A 176 5.79 3.02 22.88
CA ASP A 176 5.27 1.79 23.53
C ASP A 176 4.20 1.04 22.67
N GLY A 177 4.58 0.57 21.48
CA GLY A 177 3.73 -0.18 20.56
C GLY A 177 3.52 -1.65 20.98
N ALA A 178 2.47 -2.26 20.44
CA ALA A 178 2.08 -3.65 20.75
C ALA A 178 3.20 -4.68 20.46
N LEU A 179 4.08 -4.39 19.50
CA LEU A 179 5.19 -5.27 19.15
C LEU A 179 6.23 -5.35 20.26
N THR A 180 6.57 -4.22 20.86
CA THR A 180 7.50 -4.13 22.00
C THR A 180 6.97 -4.90 23.21
N LEU A 181 5.67 -4.89 23.44
CA LEU A 181 5.03 -5.63 24.53
C LEU A 181 5.18 -7.16 24.36
N ILE A 182 4.98 -7.68 23.13
CA ILE A 182 5.10 -9.11 22.84
C ILE A 182 6.54 -9.58 23.02
N LEU A 183 7.53 -8.78 22.62
CA LEU A 183 8.94 -9.15 22.64
C LEU A 183 9.63 -8.90 23.99
N LYS A 184 9.14 -7.96 24.80
CA LYS A 184 9.67 -7.71 26.17
C LYS A 184 9.25 -8.76 27.20
N VAL A 185 8.19 -9.51 26.94
CA VAL A 185 7.58 -10.39 27.93
C VAL A 185 8.17 -11.79 27.90
N ASN A 186 8.67 -12.23 26.73
CA ASN A 186 9.21 -13.57 26.56
C ASN A 186 10.74 -13.60 26.66
N LYS A 187 11.25 -14.65 27.29
CA LYS A 187 12.68 -14.92 27.33
C LYS A 187 13.07 -15.53 25.99
N LEU A 188 13.89 -14.84 25.22
CA LEU A 188 14.47 -15.36 23.98
C LEU A 188 15.60 -16.34 24.27
N ASP A 189 15.63 -17.44 23.52
CA ASP A 189 16.76 -18.35 23.49
C ASP A 189 17.89 -17.76 22.61
N ALA A 190 19.11 -18.33 22.71
CA ALA A 190 20.19 -17.93 21.82
C ALA A 190 19.83 -18.24 20.35
N PRO A 191 20.23 -17.38 19.40
CA PRO A 191 19.99 -17.62 17.98
C PRO A 191 20.64 -18.93 17.51
N VAL A 192 19.95 -19.64 16.62
CA VAL A 192 20.44 -20.86 15.97
C VAL A 192 20.50 -20.60 14.47
N PHE A 193 21.69 -20.70 13.90
CA PHE A 193 21.89 -20.63 12.45
C PHE A 193 21.82 -22.04 11.84
N ALA A 194 20.93 -22.24 10.88
CA ALA A 194 20.79 -23.48 10.13
C ALA A 194 20.17 -23.20 8.75
N GLU A 195 20.63 -23.92 7.73
CA GLU A 195 20.06 -23.89 6.38
C GLU A 195 19.96 -22.47 5.77
N GLY A 196 20.93 -21.60 6.09
CA GLY A 196 20.97 -20.23 5.59
C GLY A 196 20.00 -19.26 6.27
N LYS A 197 19.42 -19.66 7.40
CA LYS A 197 18.47 -18.86 8.18
C LYS A 197 18.92 -18.75 9.63
N LEU A 198 18.51 -17.69 10.30
CA LEU A 198 18.69 -17.50 11.73
C LEU A 198 17.35 -17.68 12.43
N SER A 199 17.27 -18.59 13.40
CA SER A 199 16.04 -18.87 14.15
C SER A 199 16.23 -18.59 15.63
N VAL A 200 15.23 -17.96 16.25
CA VAL A 200 15.17 -17.70 17.68
C VAL A 200 13.83 -18.18 18.23
N LYS A 201 13.87 -18.87 19.36
CA LYS A 201 12.67 -19.30 20.07
C LYS A 201 12.45 -18.44 21.31
N ALA A 202 11.23 -18.11 21.56
CA ALA A 202 10.78 -17.50 22.80
C ALA A 202 10.00 -18.56 23.60
N ALA A 203 10.48 -18.89 24.79
CA ALA A 203 9.81 -19.86 25.64
C ALA A 203 8.49 -19.29 26.16
N ALA A 204 7.44 -20.13 26.15
CA ALA A 204 6.18 -19.81 26.79
C ALA A 204 6.35 -19.50 28.29
N ASP A 205 5.64 -18.50 28.76
CA ASP A 205 5.47 -18.23 30.19
C ASP A 205 4.00 -18.34 30.61
N ALA A 206 3.68 -18.03 31.84
CA ALA A 206 2.32 -18.17 32.38
C ALA A 206 1.29 -17.25 31.69
N ALA A 207 1.74 -16.22 30.99
CA ALA A 207 0.90 -15.19 30.38
C ALA A 207 0.98 -15.19 28.84
N ASN A 208 2.04 -15.77 28.27
CA ASN A 208 2.32 -15.68 26.84
C ASN A 208 2.62 -17.06 26.24
N PRO A 209 2.11 -17.36 25.04
CA PRO A 209 2.47 -18.57 24.30
C PRO A 209 3.95 -18.52 23.88
N ASP A 210 4.51 -19.67 23.52
CA ASP A 210 5.76 -19.74 22.79
C ASP A 210 5.58 -19.17 21.37
N PHE A 211 6.63 -18.52 20.87
CA PHE A 211 6.70 -18.10 19.48
C PHE A 211 8.10 -18.33 18.92
N THR A 212 8.19 -18.32 17.61
CA THR A 212 9.46 -18.43 16.88
C THR A 212 9.63 -17.18 16.01
N ILE A 213 10.87 -16.72 15.92
CA ILE A 213 11.30 -15.71 14.96
C ILE A 213 12.26 -16.40 14.00
N ASP A 214 11.93 -16.40 12.71
CA ASP A 214 12.83 -16.85 11.66
C ASP A 214 13.29 -15.64 10.85
N ALA A 215 14.60 -15.48 10.67
CA ALA A 215 15.20 -14.40 9.92
C ALA A 215 15.87 -14.91 8.66
N GLU A 216 15.59 -14.28 7.52
CA GLU A 216 16.12 -14.59 6.20
C GLU A 216 16.64 -13.30 5.56
N LEU A 217 17.73 -13.39 4.79
CA LEU A 217 18.20 -12.27 3.99
C LEU A 217 17.53 -12.27 2.62
N LEU A 218 17.29 -11.09 2.07
CA LEU A 218 16.85 -10.90 0.69
C LEU A 218 18.06 -10.57 -0.20
N GLU A 219 17.91 -10.76 -1.52
CA GLU A 219 18.99 -10.50 -2.49
C GLU A 219 19.44 -9.04 -2.52
N ASP A 220 18.53 -8.10 -2.19
CA ASP A 220 18.81 -6.66 -2.10
C ASP A 220 19.46 -6.24 -0.76
N GLY A 221 19.68 -7.18 0.15
CA GLY A 221 20.29 -6.94 1.46
C GLY A 221 19.31 -6.59 2.56
N MET A 222 18.01 -6.61 2.30
CA MET A 222 17.01 -6.52 3.37
C MET A 222 16.98 -7.79 4.22
N LEU A 223 16.46 -7.65 5.44
CA LEU A 223 16.19 -8.74 6.37
C LEU A 223 14.68 -8.97 6.47
N LYS A 224 14.22 -10.17 6.17
CA LYS A 224 12.86 -10.62 6.45
C LYS A 224 12.85 -11.34 7.79
N MET A 225 12.00 -10.93 8.71
CA MET A 225 11.73 -11.62 9.96
C MET A 225 10.29 -12.12 9.98
N THR A 226 10.11 -13.42 10.11
CA THR A 226 8.80 -14.05 10.27
C THR A 226 8.56 -14.34 11.74
N LEU A 227 7.59 -13.69 12.33
CA LEU A 227 7.13 -13.96 13.70
C LEU A 227 5.97 -14.95 13.62
N VAL A 228 6.17 -16.13 14.21
CA VAL A 228 5.14 -17.16 14.28
C VAL A 228 4.67 -17.25 15.73
N ALA A 229 3.57 -16.55 16.04
CA ALA A 229 2.86 -16.65 17.29
C ALA A 229 1.47 -17.22 17.00
N SER A 230 1.17 -18.43 17.48
CA SER A 230 -0.04 -19.14 17.12
C SER A 230 -0.13 -19.49 15.61
N ASP A 231 -1.32 -19.39 14.99
CA ASP A 231 -1.56 -19.87 13.62
C ASP A 231 -1.42 -18.78 12.53
N SER A 232 -1.04 -17.57 12.91
CA SER A 232 -0.90 -16.45 11.95
C SER A 232 0.51 -15.89 11.95
N PRO A 233 1.33 -16.20 10.95
CA PRO A 233 2.64 -15.58 10.79
C PRO A 233 2.51 -14.11 10.41
N MET A 234 3.39 -13.26 10.96
CA MET A 234 3.56 -11.87 10.58
C MET A 234 4.98 -11.69 10.05
N ASN A 235 5.11 -11.11 8.87
CA ASN A 235 6.40 -10.80 8.30
C ASN A 235 6.74 -9.32 8.49
N LEU A 236 7.97 -9.06 8.92
CA LEU A 236 8.55 -7.74 9.03
C LEU A 236 9.79 -7.68 8.14
N TYR A 237 9.96 -6.56 7.45
CA TYR A 237 11.09 -6.36 6.54
C TYR A 237 11.91 -5.17 7.01
N PHE A 238 13.20 -5.39 7.16
CA PHE A 238 14.13 -4.44 7.74
C PHE A 238 15.23 -4.09 6.74
N VAL A 239 15.70 -2.86 6.83
CA VAL A 239 16.93 -2.41 6.17
C VAL A 239 18.03 -2.24 7.20
N PRO A 240 19.31 -2.36 6.83
CA PRO A 240 20.40 -2.00 7.73
C PRO A 240 20.21 -0.59 8.26
N ALA A 241 20.29 -0.41 9.58
CA ALA A 241 20.19 0.91 10.17
C ALA A 241 21.32 1.81 9.64
N GLU A 242 20.98 3.05 9.27
CA GLU A 242 22.02 4.03 8.93
C GLU A 242 22.93 4.23 10.15
N PRO A 243 24.25 4.20 9.98
CA PRO A 243 25.17 4.48 11.07
C PRO A 243 24.83 5.89 11.61
N ALA A 244 24.60 5.98 12.92
CA ALA A 244 24.30 7.26 13.57
C ALA A 244 25.35 8.28 13.09
N ALA A 245 24.91 9.38 12.49
CA ALA A 245 25.81 10.44 12.06
C ALA A 245 26.69 10.82 13.26
N THR A 246 27.97 10.47 13.20
CA THR A 246 28.93 10.86 14.23
C THR A 246 28.97 12.38 14.21
N GLY A 247 28.23 13.00 15.14
CA GLY A 247 28.29 14.44 15.34
C GLY A 247 29.73 14.81 15.68
N GLU A 248 30.44 15.34 14.71
CA GLU A 248 31.66 16.08 15.00
C GLU A 248 31.23 17.30 15.80
N GLY A 249 31.57 17.25 17.10
CA GLY A 249 31.43 18.34 18.03
C GLY A 249 32.55 19.37 17.87
#